data_69dbfa3543194126dccfd4e81f02961c
#
_entry.id   69dbfa3543194126dccfd4e81f02961c
#
_cell.length_a   1.000
_cell.length_b   1.000
_cell.length_c   1.000
_cell.angle_alpha   90.00
_cell.angle_beta   90.00
_cell.angle_gamma   90.00
#
_symmetry.space_group_name_H-M   'P 1'
#
loop_
_entity.id
_entity.type
_entity.pdbx_description
1 polymer ?
#
loop_
_entity_poly.entity_id
_entity_poly.type
_entity_poly.pdbx_seq_one_letter_code
_entity_poly.pdbx_strand_id
1 'polypeptide(L)'
;KNDYGYYTLDIDNGVVPEADDMPSKARLRVRVANTSATELKKALAVIHDKYGVEEMAVTRTDTIYSNDRVRNGKIAVGDINSTDVQFDLIRDYLNDNHIVSEEVLIKIKNINESLNQIIPEEEVYRNVNWKLKNFEFSNMFSYGENNKVNFTKLNGIVGMFAPNAAGKSSLLDALSFCLFDTCTRAFKAENVLNNKKGDFFCKVNFEIDGQDYHIERVAKKQRKGNVKVDVDFYTFGDAGEKVSMNGDQRRTTQNNIRKVIGSYDDF
;
A
#
# COMPACT_ATOMS: atom_id res chain seq x y z
N LYS A 1 -7.49 -6.57 -33.95
CA LYS A 1 -7.64 -5.83 -32.69
C LYS A 1 -8.98 -6.23 -32.10
N ASN A 2 -8.98 -7.12 -31.10
CA ASN A 2 -10.17 -7.46 -30.34
C ASN A 2 -10.27 -6.47 -29.18
N ASP A 3 -10.88 -5.33 -29.41
CA ASP A 3 -11.12 -4.33 -28.39
C ASP A 3 -12.51 -4.61 -27.79
N TYR A 4 -12.54 -5.52 -26.80
CA TYR A 4 -13.73 -5.73 -26.02
C TYR A 4 -13.95 -4.52 -25.11
N GLY A 5 -15.02 -3.78 -25.33
CA GLY A 5 -15.37 -2.63 -24.51
C GLY A 5 -15.61 -3.00 -23.05
N TYR A 6 -15.36 -2.05 -22.15
CA TYR A 6 -15.78 -2.19 -20.74
C TYR A 6 -17.20 -1.65 -20.58
N TYR A 7 -18.05 -2.40 -19.88
CA TYR A 7 -19.38 -1.97 -19.51
C TYR A 7 -19.55 -2.03 -17.99
N THR A 8 -20.23 -1.06 -17.39
CA THR A 8 -20.50 -1.04 -15.96
C THR A 8 -22.00 -1.19 -15.72
N LEU A 9 -22.38 -2.15 -14.89
CA LEU A 9 -23.74 -2.45 -14.52
C LEU A 9 -23.92 -2.28 -13.02
N ASP A 10 -24.91 -1.50 -12.61
CA ASP A 10 -25.19 -1.22 -11.21
C ASP A 10 -26.36 -2.09 -10.73
N ILE A 11 -26.11 -2.92 -9.72
CA ILE A 11 -27.12 -3.73 -9.03
C ILE A 11 -27.45 -3.07 -7.70
N ASP A 12 -28.72 -2.77 -7.48
CA ASP A 12 -29.22 -2.31 -6.20
C ASP A 12 -30.37 -3.18 -5.73
N ASN A 13 -30.37 -3.58 -4.45
CA ASN A 13 -31.37 -4.48 -3.86
C ASN A 13 -31.60 -5.78 -4.70
N GLY A 14 -30.55 -6.32 -5.30
CA GLY A 14 -30.61 -7.54 -6.10
C GLY A 14 -31.26 -7.38 -7.48
N VAL A 15 -31.65 -6.17 -7.88
CA VAL A 15 -32.28 -5.88 -9.18
C VAL A 15 -31.22 -5.69 -10.25
N VAL A 16 -31.32 -6.48 -11.34
CA VAL A 16 -30.46 -6.34 -12.52
C VAL A 16 -31.14 -5.40 -13.51
N PRO A 17 -30.54 -4.23 -13.81
CA PRO A 17 -31.11 -3.32 -14.81
C PRO A 17 -31.04 -3.89 -16.23
N GLU A 18 -31.84 -3.36 -17.11
CA GLU A 18 -31.71 -3.64 -18.54
C GLU A 18 -30.50 -2.90 -19.13
N ALA A 19 -29.76 -3.59 -19.99
CA ALA A 19 -28.53 -3.11 -20.61
C ALA A 19 -28.53 -3.39 -22.11
N ASP A 20 -29.48 -2.73 -22.82
CA ASP A 20 -29.71 -2.93 -24.25
C ASP A 20 -28.56 -2.39 -25.12
N ASP A 21 -27.76 -1.50 -24.58
CA ASP A 21 -26.59 -0.87 -25.19
C ASP A 21 -25.26 -1.57 -24.90
N MET A 22 -25.30 -2.72 -24.21
CA MET A 22 -24.08 -3.45 -23.84
C MET A 22 -23.43 -4.08 -25.08
N PRO A 23 -22.13 -3.79 -25.36
CA PRO A 23 -21.41 -4.40 -26.48
C PRO A 23 -21.34 -5.93 -26.32
N SER A 24 -21.46 -6.66 -27.42
CA SER A 24 -21.24 -8.11 -27.43
C SER A 24 -19.81 -8.41 -26.95
N LYS A 25 -19.67 -9.37 -26.01
CA LYS A 25 -18.39 -9.75 -25.36
C LYS A 25 -17.73 -8.62 -24.56
N ALA A 26 -18.51 -7.71 -23.97
CA ALA A 26 -18.00 -6.71 -23.06
C ALA A 26 -17.35 -7.35 -21.82
N ARG A 27 -16.29 -6.72 -21.30
CA ARG A 27 -15.80 -6.99 -19.95
C ARG A 27 -16.68 -6.23 -18.97
N LEU A 28 -17.41 -6.97 -18.15
CA LEU A 28 -18.43 -6.39 -17.28
C LEU A 28 -17.86 -6.07 -15.90
N ARG A 29 -18.02 -4.80 -15.47
CA ARG A 29 -17.87 -4.40 -14.08
C ARG A 29 -19.26 -4.32 -13.46
N VAL A 30 -19.52 -5.14 -12.45
CA VAL A 30 -20.77 -5.12 -11.67
C VAL A 30 -20.51 -4.37 -10.38
N ARG A 31 -21.17 -3.23 -10.17
CA ARG A 31 -21.18 -2.51 -8.90
C ARG A 31 -22.44 -2.89 -8.15
N VAL A 32 -22.31 -3.25 -6.89
CA VAL A 32 -23.40 -3.84 -6.09
C VAL A 32 -23.62 -3.01 -4.84
N ALA A 33 -24.86 -2.57 -4.63
CA ALA A 33 -25.32 -1.88 -3.43
C ALA A 33 -26.50 -2.64 -2.80
N ASN A 34 -26.64 -2.56 -1.48
CA ASN A 34 -27.80 -3.03 -0.72
C ASN A 34 -28.29 -4.45 -1.10
N THR A 35 -27.36 -5.35 -1.46
CA THR A 35 -27.70 -6.67 -2.02
C THR A 35 -27.09 -7.79 -1.18
N SER A 36 -27.89 -8.73 -0.71
CA SER A 36 -27.41 -9.88 0.04
C SER A 36 -26.58 -10.83 -0.84
N ALA A 37 -25.75 -11.68 -0.23
CA ALA A 37 -24.93 -12.65 -0.96
C ALA A 37 -25.77 -13.63 -1.81
N THR A 38 -26.96 -13.99 -1.35
CA THR A 38 -27.86 -14.90 -2.03
C THR A 38 -28.49 -14.23 -3.25
N GLU A 39 -28.93 -12.99 -3.12
CA GLU A 39 -29.49 -12.19 -4.23
C GLU A 39 -28.43 -11.87 -5.26
N LEU A 40 -27.22 -11.50 -4.83
CA LEU A 40 -26.09 -11.26 -5.72
C LEU A 40 -25.78 -12.51 -6.57
N LYS A 41 -25.75 -13.70 -5.96
CA LYS A 41 -25.51 -14.94 -6.71
C LYS A 41 -26.57 -15.18 -7.78
N LYS A 42 -27.86 -14.90 -7.47
CA LYS A 42 -28.96 -14.99 -8.45
C LYS A 42 -28.81 -13.95 -9.55
N ALA A 43 -28.50 -12.69 -9.19
CA ALA A 43 -28.31 -11.61 -10.14
C ALA A 43 -27.14 -11.88 -11.12
N LEU A 44 -26.01 -12.39 -10.62
CA LEU A 44 -24.88 -12.76 -11.47
C LEU A 44 -25.20 -13.90 -12.43
N ALA A 45 -26.01 -14.91 -12.01
CA ALA A 45 -26.48 -15.98 -12.88
C ALA A 45 -27.38 -15.42 -14.00
N VAL A 46 -28.28 -14.51 -13.67
CA VAL A 46 -29.15 -13.85 -14.66
C VAL A 46 -28.33 -13.06 -15.69
N ILE A 47 -27.32 -12.32 -15.23
CA ILE A 47 -26.41 -11.56 -16.10
C ILE A 47 -25.65 -12.48 -17.04
N HIS A 48 -25.10 -13.56 -16.50
CA HIS A 48 -24.39 -14.57 -17.31
C HIS A 48 -25.25 -15.16 -18.40
N ASP A 49 -26.47 -15.59 -18.04
CA ASP A 49 -27.38 -16.23 -18.97
C ASP A 49 -27.98 -15.26 -20.00
N LYS A 50 -28.32 -14.04 -19.59
CA LYS A 50 -28.93 -13.04 -20.47
C LYS A 50 -27.93 -12.40 -21.44
N TYR A 51 -26.71 -12.15 -21.02
CA TYR A 51 -25.72 -11.35 -21.78
C TYR A 51 -24.52 -12.18 -22.26
N GLY A 52 -24.36 -13.44 -21.88
CA GLY A 52 -23.27 -14.33 -22.31
C GLY A 52 -21.85 -13.77 -21.93
N VAL A 53 -21.73 -13.12 -20.79
CA VAL A 53 -20.50 -12.46 -20.37
C VAL A 53 -19.54 -13.48 -19.77
N GLU A 54 -18.31 -13.58 -20.28
CA GLU A 54 -17.28 -14.50 -19.82
C GLU A 54 -16.45 -13.94 -18.65
N GLU A 55 -16.20 -12.61 -18.64
CA GLU A 55 -15.39 -11.95 -17.59
C GLU A 55 -16.24 -10.91 -16.84
N MET A 56 -16.44 -11.14 -15.54
CA MET A 56 -17.14 -10.21 -14.65
C MET A 56 -16.28 -9.86 -13.45
N ALA A 57 -16.09 -8.56 -13.21
CA ALA A 57 -15.49 -8.04 -11.99
C ALA A 57 -16.59 -7.46 -11.10
N VAL A 58 -16.76 -8.01 -9.90
CA VAL A 58 -17.79 -7.58 -8.94
C VAL A 58 -17.15 -6.68 -7.90
N THR A 59 -17.70 -5.48 -7.72
CA THR A 59 -17.28 -4.52 -6.69
C THR A 59 -18.49 -4.14 -5.85
N ARG A 60 -18.45 -4.37 -4.55
CA ARG A 60 -19.48 -3.88 -3.63
C ARG A 60 -19.25 -2.40 -3.34
N THR A 61 -20.29 -1.58 -3.52
CA THR A 61 -20.27 -0.14 -3.21
C THR A 61 -20.78 0.17 -1.81
N ASP A 62 -21.59 -0.73 -1.24
CA ASP A 62 -22.07 -0.68 0.14
C ASP A 62 -21.01 -1.09 1.18
N THR A 63 -19.96 -1.78 0.76
CA THR A 63 -18.76 -2.06 1.58
C THR A 63 -17.75 -0.92 1.60
N ILE A 64 -17.99 0.16 0.90
CA ILE A 64 -17.34 1.42 1.22
C ILE A 64 -17.92 1.81 2.58
N TYR A 65 -17.18 1.49 3.66
CA TYR A 65 -17.36 2.16 4.96
C TYR A 65 -17.54 3.62 4.63
N SER A 66 -18.79 4.09 4.75
CA SER A 66 -19.08 5.45 4.33
C SER A 66 -18.13 6.33 5.13
N ASN A 67 -17.22 7.01 4.44
CA ASN A 67 -16.44 8.10 5.02
C ASN A 67 -17.35 9.12 5.75
N ASP A 68 -18.65 8.99 5.57
CA ASP A 68 -19.67 9.77 6.23
C ASP A 68 -19.80 9.48 7.74
N ARG A 69 -19.50 8.25 8.21
CA ARG A 69 -19.45 7.97 9.67
C ARG A 69 -18.20 8.58 10.30
N VAL A 70 -17.07 8.54 9.58
CA VAL A 70 -15.83 9.22 9.98
C VAL A 70 -16.02 10.74 9.90
N ARG A 71 -16.67 11.25 8.84
CA ARG A 71 -16.99 12.69 8.68
C ARG A 71 -18.01 13.22 9.68
N ASN A 72 -18.94 12.40 10.12
CA ASN A 72 -19.96 12.80 11.09
C ASN A 72 -19.50 12.71 12.55
N GLY A 73 -18.22 12.50 12.82
CA GLY A 73 -17.65 12.58 14.17
C GLY A 73 -18.13 11.49 15.14
N LYS A 74 -18.78 10.43 14.64
CA LYS A 74 -19.25 9.32 15.48
C LYS A 74 -18.17 8.30 15.82
N ILE A 75 -17.03 8.36 15.14
CA ILE A 75 -15.85 7.59 15.47
C ILE A 75 -14.72 8.59 15.62
N ALA A 76 -14.29 8.81 16.85
CA ALA A 76 -13.02 9.45 17.11
C ALA A 76 -11.94 8.49 16.54
N VAL A 77 -11.29 8.86 15.45
CA VAL A 77 -10.21 8.08 14.77
C VAL A 77 -8.98 7.97 15.69
N GLY A 78 -9.15 8.21 17.00
CA GLY A 78 -8.04 8.31 17.94
C GLY A 78 -7.41 6.98 18.33
N ASP A 79 -8.09 5.87 18.27
CA ASP A 79 -7.51 4.64 18.85
C ASP A 79 -8.08 3.34 18.27
N ILE A 80 -7.90 3.15 16.96
CA ILE A 80 -8.25 1.88 16.31
C ILE A 80 -7.47 0.67 16.87
N ASN A 81 -6.40 0.93 17.61
CA ASN A 81 -5.59 -0.08 18.28
C ASN A 81 -6.21 -0.52 19.62
N SER A 82 -7.18 0.23 20.17
CA SER A 82 -7.93 -0.19 21.35
C SER A 82 -8.86 -1.35 21.00
N THR A 83 -8.72 -2.46 21.72
CA THR A 83 -9.59 -3.66 21.58
C THR A 83 -11.06 -3.33 21.77
N ASP A 84 -11.39 -2.37 22.64
CA ASP A 84 -12.76 -1.93 22.89
C ASP A 84 -13.32 -1.16 21.68
N VAL A 85 -12.54 -0.26 21.08
CA VAL A 85 -12.94 0.48 19.86
C VAL A 85 -13.12 -0.47 18.68
N GLN A 86 -12.22 -1.45 18.51
CA GLN A 86 -12.34 -2.49 17.49
C GLN A 86 -13.62 -3.31 17.70
N PHE A 87 -13.89 -3.72 18.94
CA PHE A 87 -15.08 -4.51 19.25
C PHE A 87 -16.37 -3.70 19.02
N ASP A 88 -16.41 -2.43 19.36
CA ASP A 88 -17.55 -1.56 19.10
C ASP A 88 -17.82 -1.40 17.60
N LEU A 89 -16.78 -1.25 16.79
CA LEU A 89 -16.90 -1.21 15.33
C LEU A 89 -17.44 -2.53 14.75
N ILE A 90 -16.92 -3.67 15.24
CA ILE A 90 -17.39 -4.99 14.82
C ILE A 90 -18.86 -5.18 15.21
N ARG A 91 -19.23 -4.81 16.44
CA ARG A 91 -20.60 -4.90 16.94
C ARG A 91 -21.55 -4.05 16.12
N ASP A 92 -21.19 -2.81 15.82
CA ASP A 92 -22.00 -1.90 15.01
C ASP A 92 -22.19 -2.43 13.59
N TYR A 93 -21.12 -2.95 12.97
CA TYR A 93 -21.21 -3.60 11.66
C TYR A 93 -22.14 -4.82 11.64
N LEU A 94 -22.06 -5.66 12.67
CA LEU A 94 -22.89 -6.85 12.78
C LEU A 94 -24.36 -6.52 13.02
N ASN A 95 -24.64 -5.52 13.86
CA ASN A 95 -26.00 -5.04 14.14
C ASN A 95 -26.65 -4.41 12.90
N ASP A 96 -25.89 -3.71 12.08
CA ASP A 96 -26.40 -3.11 10.84
C ASP A 96 -26.71 -4.15 9.75
N ASN A 97 -26.02 -5.28 9.75
CA ASN A 97 -26.11 -6.27 8.68
C ASN A 97 -26.78 -7.59 9.08
N HIS A 98 -26.82 -7.93 10.37
CA HIS A 98 -27.33 -9.21 10.87
C HIS A 98 -27.85 -9.08 12.29
N ILE A 99 -28.87 -9.89 12.62
CA ILE A 99 -29.28 -10.08 14.01
C ILE A 99 -28.30 -11.09 14.62
N VAL A 100 -27.43 -10.62 15.51
CA VAL A 100 -26.41 -11.46 16.16
C VAL A 100 -26.78 -11.70 17.60
N SER A 101 -26.74 -12.96 18.07
CA SER A 101 -26.99 -13.29 19.45
C SER A 101 -25.83 -12.82 20.37
N GLU A 102 -26.14 -12.53 21.61
CA GLU A 102 -25.18 -12.07 22.61
C GLU A 102 -24.03 -13.07 22.84
N GLU A 103 -24.33 -14.38 22.74
CA GLU A 103 -23.31 -15.43 22.82
C GLU A 103 -22.26 -15.36 21.68
N VAL A 104 -22.68 -14.98 20.47
CA VAL A 104 -21.78 -14.79 19.34
C VAL A 104 -20.95 -13.55 19.52
N LEU A 105 -21.49 -12.47 20.04
CA LEU A 105 -20.75 -11.23 20.33
C LEU A 105 -19.65 -11.47 21.37
N ILE A 106 -19.95 -12.24 22.43
CA ILE A 106 -18.95 -12.63 23.44
C ILE A 106 -17.81 -13.44 22.81
N LYS A 107 -18.11 -14.42 21.94
CA LYS A 107 -17.09 -15.20 21.23
C LYS A 107 -16.22 -14.31 20.34
N ILE A 108 -16.82 -13.37 19.61
CA ILE A 108 -16.11 -12.43 18.76
C ILE A 108 -15.19 -11.53 19.59
N LYS A 109 -15.66 -11.03 20.74
CA LYS A 109 -14.84 -10.25 21.65
C LYS A 109 -13.59 -11.03 22.12
N ASN A 110 -13.77 -12.26 22.57
CA ASN A 110 -12.68 -13.12 22.99
C ASN A 110 -11.68 -13.43 21.88
N ILE A 111 -12.16 -13.61 20.64
CA ILE A 111 -11.29 -13.83 19.46
C ILE A 111 -10.51 -12.54 19.16
N ASN A 112 -11.16 -11.38 19.17
CA ASN A 112 -10.51 -10.10 18.94
C ASN A 112 -9.41 -9.82 19.98
N GLU A 113 -9.70 -10.05 21.26
CA GLU A 113 -8.72 -9.91 22.35
C GLU A 113 -7.54 -10.87 22.17
N SER A 114 -7.80 -12.14 21.83
CA SER A 114 -6.74 -13.14 21.63
C SER A 114 -5.86 -12.82 20.41
N LEU A 115 -6.43 -12.32 19.31
CA LEU A 115 -5.68 -11.91 18.14
C LEU A 115 -4.78 -10.70 18.44
N ASN A 116 -5.30 -9.71 19.19
CA ASN A 116 -4.50 -8.54 19.57
C ASN A 116 -3.34 -8.90 20.51
N GLN A 117 -3.46 -9.95 21.32
CA GLN A 117 -2.35 -10.45 22.15
C GLN A 117 -1.24 -11.14 21.33
N ILE A 118 -1.56 -11.67 20.14
CA ILE A 118 -0.60 -12.35 19.27
C ILE A 118 0.20 -11.33 18.44
N ILE A 119 -0.38 -10.15 18.17
CA ILE A 119 0.31 -9.09 17.42
C ILE A 119 1.31 -8.42 18.39
N PRO A 120 2.63 -8.52 18.14
CA PRO A 120 3.61 -7.82 18.95
C PRO A 120 3.32 -6.31 18.94
N GLU A 121 3.41 -5.64 20.11
CA GLU A 121 3.24 -4.16 20.17
C GLU A 121 4.17 -3.40 19.20
N GLU A 122 5.29 -4.02 18.82
CA GLU A 122 6.26 -3.47 17.86
C GLU A 122 5.78 -3.57 16.39
N GLU A 123 4.76 -4.40 16.10
CA GLU A 123 4.19 -4.59 14.75
C GLU A 123 2.86 -3.89 14.54
N VAL A 124 2.37 -3.13 15.50
CA VAL A 124 1.22 -2.25 15.29
C VAL A 124 1.66 -1.10 14.39
N TYR A 125 1.53 -1.33 13.09
CA TYR A 125 1.83 -0.34 12.06
C TYR A 125 0.89 0.85 12.27
N ARG A 126 1.47 1.93 12.75
CA ARG A 126 0.81 3.21 12.80
C ARG A 126 0.48 3.59 11.36
N ASN A 127 -0.72 4.04 11.11
CA ASN A 127 -1.09 4.69 9.86
C ASN A 127 -0.35 6.05 9.81
N VAL A 128 0.96 5.97 9.61
CA VAL A 128 1.85 7.12 9.62
C VAL A 128 1.74 7.79 8.26
N ASN A 129 1.17 8.96 8.24
CA ASN A 129 1.08 9.75 7.02
C ASN A 129 2.43 10.42 6.75
N TRP A 130 3.28 9.76 5.97
CA TRP A 130 4.57 10.27 5.57
C TRP A 130 4.56 10.78 4.13
N LYS A 131 5.36 11.79 3.86
CA LYS A 131 5.41 12.53 2.61
C LYS A 131 6.79 12.45 1.99
N LEU A 132 6.94 11.80 0.85
CA LEU A 132 8.19 11.84 0.08
C LEU A 132 8.49 13.27 -0.38
N LYS A 133 9.72 13.74 -0.15
CA LYS A 133 10.20 15.05 -0.59
C LYS A 133 11.16 14.94 -1.75
N ASN A 134 12.27 14.24 -1.58
CA ASN A 134 13.31 14.11 -2.60
C ASN A 134 13.88 12.69 -2.61
N PHE A 135 14.26 12.23 -3.80
CA PHE A 135 15.00 11.00 -4.00
C PHE A 135 16.17 11.26 -4.94
N GLU A 136 17.37 10.96 -4.50
CA GLU A 136 18.61 11.09 -5.26
C GLU A 136 19.28 9.73 -5.33
N PHE A 137 19.78 9.34 -6.51
CA PHE A 137 20.46 8.07 -6.67
C PHE A 137 21.41 8.05 -7.86
N SER A 138 22.40 7.16 -7.78
CA SER A 138 23.40 6.98 -8.80
C SER A 138 23.74 5.51 -8.94
N ASN A 139 23.96 5.06 -10.17
CA ASN A 139 24.47 3.73 -10.52
C ASN A 139 23.61 2.56 -10.03
N MET A 140 22.30 2.72 -10.02
CA MET A 140 21.35 1.67 -9.65
C MET A 140 20.64 1.13 -10.90
N PHE A 141 20.57 -0.20 -11.04
CA PHE A 141 19.97 -0.88 -12.18
C PHE A 141 20.52 -0.38 -13.53
N SER A 142 19.65 0.15 -14.41
CA SER A 142 20.02 0.74 -15.71
C SER A 142 20.41 2.21 -15.62
N TYR A 143 20.23 2.85 -14.46
CA TYR A 143 20.55 4.26 -14.29
C TYR A 143 22.04 4.52 -14.07
N GLY A 144 22.53 5.63 -14.62
CA GLY A 144 23.86 6.15 -14.39
C GLY A 144 23.94 7.05 -13.16
N GLU A 145 24.75 8.08 -13.25
CA GLU A 145 25.05 9.01 -12.16
C GLU A 145 24.03 10.15 -12.06
N ASN A 146 23.90 10.75 -10.87
CA ASN A 146 23.23 12.02 -10.61
C ASN A 146 21.73 12.08 -10.99
N ASN A 147 20.98 11.01 -10.68
CA ASN A 147 19.53 11.05 -10.87
C ASN A 147 18.85 11.67 -9.66
N LYS A 148 17.81 12.50 -9.90
CA LYS A 148 17.08 13.19 -8.86
C LYS A 148 15.59 13.28 -9.21
N VAL A 149 14.74 12.94 -8.25
CA VAL A 149 13.28 13.12 -8.31
C VAL A 149 12.85 14.03 -7.17
N ASN A 150 12.17 15.11 -7.50
CA ASN A 150 11.60 16.02 -6.52
C ASN A 150 10.08 15.81 -6.46
N PHE A 151 9.62 15.14 -5.40
CA PHE A 151 8.21 14.83 -5.17
C PHE A 151 7.41 16.04 -4.68
N THR A 152 8.05 17.05 -4.09
CA THR A 152 7.33 18.25 -3.59
C THR A 152 6.69 19.07 -4.72
N LYS A 153 7.17 18.87 -5.95
CA LYS A 153 6.62 19.51 -7.15
C LYS A 153 5.51 18.70 -7.82
N LEU A 154 5.24 17.50 -7.32
CA LEU A 154 4.24 16.58 -7.86
C LEU A 154 2.97 16.66 -7.01
N ASN A 155 1.82 16.85 -7.63
CA ASN A 155 0.53 16.90 -6.97
C ASN A 155 -0.46 15.98 -7.68
N GLY A 156 -1.32 15.31 -6.90
CA GLY A 156 -2.35 14.43 -7.44
C GLY A 156 -1.77 13.16 -8.08
N ILE A 157 -2.39 12.70 -9.16
CA ILE A 157 -1.96 11.52 -9.91
C ILE A 157 -0.91 11.92 -10.93
N VAL A 158 0.26 11.27 -10.84
CA VAL A 158 1.39 11.53 -11.74
C VAL A 158 1.66 10.32 -12.63
N GLY A 159 1.66 10.50 -13.94
CA GLY A 159 1.97 9.46 -14.92
C GLY A 159 3.43 9.53 -15.38
N MET A 160 4.11 8.39 -15.38
CA MET A 160 5.46 8.25 -15.94
C MET A 160 5.38 7.57 -17.30
N PHE A 161 5.73 8.30 -18.36
CA PHE A 161 5.68 7.82 -19.72
C PHE A 161 7.10 7.68 -20.30
N ALA A 162 7.44 6.49 -20.76
CA ALA A 162 8.69 6.21 -21.44
C ALA A 162 8.56 4.91 -22.25
N PRO A 163 9.41 4.66 -23.27
CA PRO A 163 9.44 3.40 -24.00
C PRO A 163 9.64 2.18 -23.08
N ASN A 164 9.32 0.99 -23.58
CA ASN A 164 9.61 -0.24 -22.86
C ASN A 164 11.13 -0.37 -22.63
N ALA A 165 11.53 -0.97 -21.53
CA ALA A 165 12.91 -1.09 -21.09
C ALA A 165 13.65 0.22 -20.74
N ALA A 166 12.98 1.39 -20.76
CA ALA A 166 13.58 2.67 -20.39
C ALA A 166 13.85 2.85 -18.86
N GLY A 167 13.50 1.87 -18.05
CA GLY A 167 13.81 1.91 -16.61
C GLY A 167 12.68 2.41 -15.72
N LYS A 168 11.43 2.57 -16.21
CA LYS A 168 10.28 3.03 -15.39
C LYS A 168 10.14 2.28 -14.06
N SER A 169 10.05 0.96 -14.13
CA SER A 169 9.95 0.12 -12.92
C SER A 169 11.24 0.11 -12.09
N SER A 170 12.41 0.30 -12.72
CA SER A 170 13.68 0.37 -12.01
C SER A 170 13.78 1.61 -11.11
N LEU A 171 13.06 2.70 -11.42
CA LEU A 171 12.99 3.86 -10.55
C LEU A 171 12.26 3.52 -9.23
N LEU A 172 11.12 2.82 -9.32
CA LEU A 172 10.37 2.38 -8.13
C LEU A 172 11.17 1.36 -7.32
N ASP A 173 11.86 0.40 -7.98
CA ASP A 173 12.73 -0.55 -7.30
C ASP A 173 13.92 0.14 -6.61
N ALA A 174 14.51 1.18 -7.20
CA ALA A 174 15.57 1.95 -6.58
C ALA A 174 15.09 2.71 -5.34
N LEU A 175 13.90 3.29 -5.40
CA LEU A 175 13.25 3.95 -4.26
C LEU A 175 12.94 2.94 -3.14
N SER A 176 12.33 1.81 -3.49
CA SER A 176 12.02 0.73 -2.54
C SER A 176 13.27 0.20 -1.87
N PHE A 177 14.35 -0.02 -2.63
CA PHE A 177 15.62 -0.45 -2.06
C PHE A 177 16.21 0.61 -1.12
N CYS A 178 16.11 1.89 -1.46
CA CYS A 178 16.57 2.98 -0.59
C CYS A 178 15.82 2.99 0.75
N LEU A 179 14.50 2.80 0.74
CA LEU A 179 13.65 2.78 1.93
C LEU A 179 13.83 1.48 2.75
N PHE A 180 13.64 0.34 2.10
CA PHE A 180 13.42 -0.95 2.78
C PHE A 180 14.57 -1.94 2.69
N ASP A 181 15.65 -1.62 1.97
CA ASP A 181 16.78 -2.55 1.70
C ASP A 181 16.38 -3.78 0.88
N THR A 182 15.25 -3.70 0.20
CA THR A 182 14.69 -4.74 -0.67
C THR A 182 13.84 -4.12 -1.79
N CYS A 183 13.62 -4.87 -2.86
CA CYS A 183 12.69 -4.50 -3.93
C CYS A 183 12.22 -5.75 -4.67
N THR A 184 11.21 -5.62 -5.55
CA THR A 184 10.61 -6.77 -6.25
C THR A 184 11.58 -7.58 -7.08
N ARG A 185 12.58 -6.93 -7.71
CA ARG A 185 13.50 -7.56 -8.66
C ARG A 185 14.87 -7.91 -8.09
N ALA A 186 15.21 -7.45 -6.89
CA ALA A 186 16.54 -7.64 -6.34
C ALA A 186 16.52 -7.87 -4.84
N PHE A 187 16.85 -9.10 -4.42
CA PHE A 187 17.03 -9.47 -3.01
C PHE A 187 18.45 -9.23 -2.51
N LYS A 188 19.40 -8.92 -3.41
CA LYS A 188 20.80 -8.69 -3.09
C LYS A 188 21.29 -7.39 -3.73
N ALA A 189 22.14 -6.68 -3.01
CA ALA A 189 22.71 -5.41 -3.47
C ALA A 189 23.50 -5.53 -4.79
N GLU A 190 24.08 -6.72 -5.06
CA GLU A 190 24.78 -6.98 -6.32
C GLU A 190 23.85 -6.82 -7.54
N ASN A 191 22.57 -7.17 -7.38
CA ASN A 191 21.58 -7.08 -8.46
C ASN A 191 20.99 -5.67 -8.61
N VAL A 192 21.18 -4.82 -7.60
CA VAL A 192 20.81 -3.40 -7.63
C VAL A 192 21.87 -2.55 -8.31
N LEU A 193 23.15 -2.91 -8.10
CA LEU A 193 24.28 -2.20 -8.69
C LEU A 193 24.24 -2.27 -10.21
N ASN A 194 24.45 -1.14 -10.88
CA ASN A 194 24.62 -1.10 -12.32
C ASN A 194 25.86 -1.94 -12.74
N ASN A 195 25.67 -2.86 -13.69
CA ASN A 195 26.68 -3.82 -14.12
C ASN A 195 28.00 -3.18 -14.62
N LYS A 196 27.95 -1.92 -15.03
CA LYS A 196 29.11 -1.16 -15.56
C LYS A 196 29.82 -0.33 -14.50
N LYS A 197 29.34 -0.39 -13.24
CA LYS A 197 29.81 0.47 -12.15
C LYS A 197 30.33 -0.35 -10.97
N GLY A 198 31.14 0.27 -10.15
CA GLY A 198 31.75 -0.35 -8.96
C GLY A 198 31.07 0.04 -7.64
N ASP A 199 30.19 1.01 -7.69
CA ASP A 199 29.46 1.55 -6.53
C ASP A 199 28.08 2.05 -6.93
N PHE A 200 27.22 2.20 -5.95
CA PHE A 200 25.98 2.97 -6.08
C PHE A 200 25.70 3.81 -4.83
N PHE A 201 24.90 4.81 -5.02
CA PHE A 201 24.41 5.71 -3.98
C PHE A 201 22.92 5.90 -4.12
N CYS A 202 22.20 5.96 -3.00
CA CYS A 202 20.84 6.46 -2.96
C CYS A 202 20.54 7.19 -1.64
N LYS A 203 19.70 8.22 -1.74
CA LYS A 203 19.27 9.05 -0.62
C LYS A 203 17.82 9.45 -0.82
N VAL A 204 17.01 9.24 0.21
CA VAL A 204 15.62 9.68 0.25
C VAL A 204 15.41 10.61 1.44
N ASN A 205 14.63 11.67 1.19
CA ASN A 205 14.14 12.57 2.21
C ASN A 205 12.63 12.49 2.24
N PHE A 206 12.05 12.37 3.43
CA PHE A 206 10.62 12.31 3.67
C PHE A 206 10.26 13.01 4.98
N GLU A 207 9.01 13.43 5.11
CA GLU A 207 8.48 14.15 6.26
C GLU A 207 7.40 13.31 6.96
N ILE A 208 7.43 13.31 8.28
CA ILE A 208 6.38 12.77 9.15
C ILE A 208 6.08 13.83 10.19
N ASP A 209 4.82 14.23 10.31
CA ASP A 209 4.34 15.20 11.30
C ASP A 209 5.16 16.49 11.37
N GLY A 210 5.63 16.97 10.20
CA GLY A 210 6.45 18.17 10.09
C GLY A 210 7.95 17.97 10.34
N GLN A 211 8.37 16.77 10.73
CA GLN A 211 9.79 16.42 10.95
C GLN A 211 10.38 15.77 9.71
N ASP A 212 11.55 16.22 9.27
CA ASP A 212 12.30 15.66 8.14
C ASP A 212 13.19 14.49 8.55
N TYR A 213 13.08 13.39 7.79
CA TYR A 213 13.88 12.18 7.94
C TYR A 213 14.69 11.91 6.67
N HIS A 214 15.87 11.36 6.83
CA HIS A 214 16.80 11.06 5.75
C HIS A 214 17.31 9.63 5.85
N ILE A 215 17.22 8.88 4.77
CA ILE A 215 17.88 7.57 4.63
C ILE A 215 18.88 7.69 3.49
N GLU A 216 20.12 7.32 3.75
CA GLU A 216 21.20 7.34 2.78
C GLU A 216 21.86 5.96 2.73
N ARG A 217 22.09 5.42 1.53
CA ARG A 217 22.81 4.16 1.35
C ARG A 217 23.95 4.37 0.37
N VAL A 218 25.10 3.88 0.76
CA VAL A 218 26.31 3.86 -0.05
C VAL A 218 26.75 2.41 -0.21
N ALA A 219 26.94 1.98 -1.44
CA ALA A 219 27.35 0.62 -1.72
C ALA A 219 28.62 0.59 -2.54
N LYS A 220 29.53 -0.35 -2.21
CA LYS A 220 30.79 -0.55 -2.93
C LYS A 220 31.02 -2.02 -3.21
N LYS A 221 31.40 -2.33 -4.44
CA LYS A 221 31.81 -3.68 -4.86
C LYS A 221 33.15 -4.02 -4.23
N GLN A 222 33.19 -5.15 -3.54
CA GLN A 222 34.40 -5.68 -2.91
C GLN A 222 35.22 -6.51 -3.91
N ARG A 223 36.49 -6.73 -3.61
CA ARG A 223 37.42 -7.54 -4.46
C ARG A 223 36.89 -8.94 -4.77
N LYS A 224 36.11 -9.54 -3.87
CA LYS A 224 35.47 -10.86 -4.04
C LYS A 224 34.18 -10.86 -4.84
N GLY A 225 33.73 -9.69 -5.35
CA GLY A 225 32.50 -9.54 -6.13
C GLY A 225 31.28 -9.16 -5.34
N ASN A 226 31.26 -9.37 -4.03
CA ASN A 226 30.15 -8.98 -3.16
C ASN A 226 30.04 -7.46 -3.05
N VAL A 227 28.83 -6.94 -2.86
CA VAL A 227 28.57 -5.52 -2.65
C VAL A 227 28.32 -5.25 -1.18
N LYS A 228 29.16 -4.43 -0.55
CA LYS A 228 28.93 -3.96 0.82
C LYS A 228 28.07 -2.71 0.75
N VAL A 229 26.99 -2.66 1.55
CA VAL A 229 26.10 -1.51 1.68
C VAL A 229 26.20 -0.97 3.10
N ASP A 230 26.49 0.31 3.21
CA ASP A 230 26.42 1.06 4.44
C ASP A 230 25.13 1.91 4.41
N VAL A 231 24.43 2.03 5.53
CA VAL A 231 23.19 2.79 5.68
C VAL A 231 23.35 3.84 6.76
N ASP A 232 22.82 5.03 6.51
CA ASP A 232 22.75 6.13 7.45
C ASP A 232 21.31 6.64 7.51
N PHE A 233 20.70 6.57 8.70
CA PHE A 233 19.35 7.04 8.99
C PHE A 233 19.41 8.13 10.03
N TYR A 234 18.89 9.31 9.71
CA TYR A 234 19.00 10.48 10.57
C TYR A 234 17.88 11.50 10.34
N THR A 235 17.75 12.37 11.31
CA THR A 235 16.91 13.58 11.27
C THR A 235 17.74 14.80 11.64
N PHE A 236 17.12 15.98 11.66
CA PHE A 236 17.75 17.21 12.18
C PHE A 236 16.96 17.67 13.40
N GLY A 237 17.69 18.06 14.46
CA GLY A 237 17.11 18.69 15.64
C GLY A 237 16.77 20.15 15.42
N ASP A 238 16.16 20.79 16.43
CA ASP A 238 15.68 22.18 16.36
C ASP A 238 16.80 23.19 16.09
N ALA A 239 18.03 22.89 16.52
CA ALA A 239 19.21 23.71 16.23
C ALA A 239 19.90 23.39 14.89
N GLY A 240 19.32 22.47 14.10
CA GLY A 240 19.86 22.04 12.81
C GLY A 240 20.98 21.00 12.91
N GLU A 241 21.25 20.46 14.08
CA GLU A 241 22.23 19.39 14.29
C GLU A 241 21.68 18.04 13.75
N LYS A 242 22.59 17.25 13.16
CA LYS A 242 22.25 15.91 12.69
C LYS A 242 22.08 14.95 13.87
N VAL A 243 20.87 14.41 14.01
CA VAL A 243 20.53 13.41 15.03
C VAL A 243 20.51 12.04 14.35
N SER A 244 21.46 11.18 14.70
CA SER A 244 21.58 9.83 14.16
C SER A 244 20.53 8.90 14.78
N MET A 245 19.86 8.13 13.94
CA MET A 245 18.93 7.08 14.33
C MET A 245 19.45 5.68 13.96
N ASN A 246 20.76 5.58 13.71
CA ASN A 246 21.41 4.33 13.40
C ASN A 246 21.46 3.39 14.60
N GLY A 247 21.39 2.10 14.33
CA GLY A 247 21.78 1.07 15.29
C GLY A 247 23.24 0.66 15.09
N ASP A 248 23.73 -0.23 15.96
CA ASP A 248 25.11 -0.72 15.91
C ASP A 248 25.44 -1.48 14.64
N GLN A 249 24.43 -2.04 13.98
CA GLN A 249 24.54 -2.81 12.74
C GLN A 249 23.51 -2.33 11.71
N ARG A 250 23.79 -2.59 10.40
CA ARG A 250 22.86 -2.31 9.30
C ARG A 250 21.46 -2.89 9.56
N ARG A 251 21.37 -4.12 10.11
CA ARG A 251 20.10 -4.76 10.41
C ARG A 251 19.32 -4.00 11.48
N THR A 252 20.00 -3.50 12.51
CA THR A 252 19.37 -2.70 13.58
C THR A 252 18.89 -1.36 13.04
N THR A 253 19.70 -0.69 12.21
CA THR A 253 19.29 0.53 11.52
C THR A 253 18.07 0.29 10.63
N GLN A 254 18.03 -0.83 9.90
CA GLN A 254 16.87 -1.19 9.08
C GLN A 254 15.61 -1.41 9.93
N ASN A 255 15.73 -2.01 11.11
CA ASN A 255 14.61 -2.14 12.04
C ASN A 255 14.14 -0.76 12.56
N ASN A 256 15.06 0.16 12.84
CA ASN A 256 14.71 1.53 13.22
C ASN A 256 13.94 2.24 12.09
N ILE A 257 14.36 2.07 10.84
CA ILE A 257 13.64 2.60 9.68
C ILE A 257 12.23 2.00 9.62
N ARG A 258 12.09 0.68 9.77
CA ARG A 258 10.77 -0.01 9.75
C ARG A 258 9.83 0.49 10.86
N LYS A 259 10.36 0.80 12.04
CA LYS A 259 9.55 1.39 13.13
C LYS A 259 9.00 2.77 12.78
N VAL A 260 9.61 3.48 11.84
CA VAL A 260 9.21 4.83 11.42
C VAL A 260 8.28 4.81 10.22
N ILE A 261 8.56 4.02 9.19
CA ILE A 261 7.83 4.04 7.92
C ILE A 261 7.05 2.76 7.60
N GLY A 262 7.11 1.74 8.44
CA GLY A 262 6.50 0.44 8.17
C GLY A 262 7.39 -0.52 7.40
N SER A 263 6.80 -1.63 6.94
CA SER A 263 7.50 -2.67 6.19
C SER A 263 7.39 -2.46 4.68
N TYR A 264 8.20 -3.23 3.91
CA TYR A 264 8.10 -3.25 2.45
C TYR A 264 6.76 -3.78 1.95
N ASP A 265 6.15 -4.71 2.69
CA ASP A 265 4.87 -5.32 2.31
C ASP A 265 3.69 -4.34 2.47
N ASP A 266 3.88 -3.27 3.25
CA ASP A 266 2.89 -2.20 3.45
C ASP A 266 3.02 -1.07 2.41
N PHE A 267 4.13 -1.03 1.66
CA PHE A 267 4.46 -0.01 0.66
C PHE A 267 4.01 -0.40 -0.75
#